data_3e78f23a07460fe1bd95db6bb0054ad0
#
_entry.id   3e78f23a07460fe1bd95db6bb0054ad0
#
_cell.length_a   1.000
_cell.length_b   1.000
_cell.length_c   1.000
_cell.angle_alpha   90.00
_cell.angle_beta   90.00
_cell.angle_gamma   90.00
#
_symmetry.space_group_name_H-M   'P 1'
#
loop_
_entity.id
_entity.type
_entity.pdbx_description
1 polymer ?
#
loop_
_entity_poly.entity_id
_entity_poly.type
_entity_poly.pdbx_seq_one_letter_code
_entity_poly.pdbx_strand_id
1 'polypeptide(L)'
;MAQYDTTWFEKGLAELEITLNEKQIEQFLTYYELLVEWNKVMNLTAITEYEEVITKHFLDSVASVKVCDYSKPMKILDLGTGAGFPGIPLKIAFPEQEIVLLDSLNKRVKFLNTVIETLGLTGIRAIHGRAEDYARHADYREQFDL
;
A
#
# COMPACT_ATOMS: atom_id res chain seq x y z
N MET A 1 18.01 11.62 7.70
CA MET A 1 17.30 10.59 6.92
C MET A 1 18.29 9.88 6.01
N ALA A 2 18.23 8.54 5.98
CA ALA A 2 19.08 7.79 5.07
C ALA A 2 18.72 8.16 3.63
N GLN A 3 19.74 8.24 2.79
CA GLN A 3 19.54 8.51 1.37
C GLN A 3 19.48 7.19 0.61
N TYR A 4 18.46 7.04 -0.21
CA TYR A 4 18.27 5.86 -1.05
C TYR A 4 18.39 6.26 -2.51
N ASP A 5 18.97 5.38 -3.30
CA ASP A 5 19.01 5.55 -4.74
C ASP A 5 17.63 5.17 -5.31
N THR A 6 16.90 6.14 -5.81
CA THR A 6 15.56 5.93 -6.35
C THR A 6 15.54 5.70 -7.88
N THR A 7 16.70 5.64 -8.51
CA THR A 7 16.80 5.48 -9.98
C THR A 7 16.07 4.21 -10.44
N TRP A 8 16.31 3.12 -9.77
CA TRP A 8 15.67 1.84 -10.11
C TRP A 8 14.15 1.91 -9.99
N PHE A 9 13.67 2.53 -8.91
CA PHE A 9 12.25 2.69 -8.67
C PHE A 9 11.61 3.59 -9.72
N GLU A 10 12.21 4.72 -9.99
CA GLU A 10 11.71 5.68 -10.99
C GLU A 10 11.70 5.07 -12.39
N LYS A 11 12.70 4.26 -12.73
CA LYS A 11 12.74 3.55 -14.00
C LYS A 11 11.58 2.57 -14.11
N GLY A 12 11.32 1.78 -13.06
CA GLY A 12 10.20 0.84 -13.03
C GLY A 12 8.86 1.55 -13.15
N LEU A 13 8.70 2.69 -12.48
CA LEU A 13 7.49 3.50 -12.59
C LEU A 13 7.29 4.04 -14.01
N ALA A 14 8.36 4.49 -14.64
CA ALA A 14 8.31 5.00 -16.01
C ALA A 14 7.85 3.93 -16.99
N GLU A 15 8.28 2.68 -16.80
CA GLU A 15 7.83 1.55 -17.61
C GLU A 15 6.32 1.28 -17.46
N LEU A 16 5.76 1.65 -16.32
CA LEU A 16 4.32 1.56 -16.05
C LEU A 16 3.58 2.86 -16.41
N GLU A 17 4.29 3.83 -16.94
CA GLU A 17 3.76 5.15 -17.27
C GLU A 17 3.22 5.88 -16.04
N ILE A 18 3.87 5.69 -14.88
CA ILE A 18 3.54 6.33 -13.62
C ILE A 18 4.61 7.37 -13.30
N THR A 19 4.18 8.60 -13.02
CA THR A 19 5.06 9.67 -12.58
C THR A 19 4.68 10.08 -11.17
N LEU A 20 5.65 10.06 -10.25
CA LEU A 20 5.45 10.47 -8.86
C LEU A 20 6.22 11.76 -8.60
N ASN A 21 5.66 12.62 -7.74
CA ASN A 21 6.37 13.82 -7.28
C ASN A 21 7.31 13.46 -6.11
N GLU A 22 8.11 14.43 -5.67
CA GLU A 22 9.07 14.20 -4.58
C GLU A 22 8.41 13.74 -3.28
N LYS A 23 7.24 14.30 -2.96
CA LYS A 23 6.51 13.91 -1.75
C LYS A 23 6.10 12.45 -1.80
N GLN A 24 5.61 11.99 -2.95
CA GLN A 24 5.20 10.59 -3.12
C GLN A 24 6.38 9.65 -3.01
N ILE A 25 7.52 10.01 -3.60
CA ILE A 25 8.74 9.21 -3.49
C ILE A 25 9.17 9.13 -2.02
N GLU A 26 9.17 10.24 -1.30
CA GLU A 26 9.48 10.24 0.14
C GLU A 26 8.53 9.37 0.94
N GLN A 27 7.24 9.39 0.61
CA GLN A 27 6.27 8.53 1.27
C GLN A 27 6.61 7.04 1.09
N PHE A 28 7.01 6.64 -0.11
CA PHE A 28 7.46 5.27 -0.34
C PHE A 28 8.72 4.93 0.47
N LEU A 29 9.68 5.84 0.54
CA LEU A 29 10.90 5.60 1.30
C LEU A 29 10.63 5.50 2.81
N THR A 30 9.78 6.36 3.33
CA THR A 30 9.38 6.31 4.74
C THR A 30 8.62 5.02 5.04
N TYR A 31 7.76 4.61 4.14
CA TYR A 31 7.05 3.36 4.26
C TYR A 31 8.02 2.17 4.32
N TYR A 32 9.02 2.18 3.44
CA TYR A 32 10.07 1.16 3.46
C TYR A 32 10.77 1.10 4.82
N GLU A 33 11.16 2.24 5.36
CA GLU A 33 11.84 2.30 6.66
C GLU A 33 10.97 1.76 7.79
N LEU A 34 9.69 2.12 7.81
CA LEU A 34 8.74 1.60 8.79
C LEU A 34 8.56 0.09 8.64
N LEU A 35 8.49 -0.39 7.42
CA LEU A 35 8.36 -1.82 7.14
C LEU A 35 9.53 -2.60 7.72
N VAL A 36 10.75 -2.14 7.49
CA VAL A 36 11.96 -2.79 8.01
C VAL A 36 11.98 -2.74 9.53
N GLU A 37 11.66 -1.59 10.12
CA GLU A 37 11.66 -1.41 11.56
C GLU A 37 10.67 -2.34 12.26
N TRP A 38 9.42 -2.34 11.80
CA TRP A 38 8.38 -3.17 12.40
C TRP A 38 8.59 -4.66 12.12
N ASN A 39 9.23 -4.98 10.99
CA ASN A 39 9.51 -6.37 10.66
C ASN A 39 10.48 -7.05 11.65
N LYS A 40 11.24 -6.26 12.40
CA LYS A 40 12.14 -6.79 13.43
C LYS A 40 11.38 -7.42 14.60
N VAL A 41 10.17 -6.97 14.86
CA VAL A 41 9.36 -7.44 15.99
C VAL A 41 8.16 -8.27 15.57
N MET A 42 7.77 -8.22 14.29
CA MET A 42 6.69 -9.04 13.77
C MET A 42 6.95 -9.32 12.29
N ASN A 43 6.64 -10.53 11.87
CA ASN A 43 6.93 -10.98 10.50
C ASN A 43 5.91 -10.40 9.51
N LEU A 44 6.16 -9.17 9.06
CA LEU A 44 5.32 -8.52 8.05
C LEU A 44 5.63 -9.02 6.65
N THR A 45 6.92 -9.26 6.38
CA THR A 45 7.38 -9.76 5.09
C THR A 45 8.72 -10.48 5.27
N ALA A 46 9.00 -11.46 4.39
CA ALA A 46 10.29 -12.13 4.33
C ALA A 46 11.33 -11.30 3.57
N ILE A 47 10.88 -10.25 2.85
CA ILE A 47 11.71 -9.44 1.97
C ILE A 47 11.96 -8.09 2.63
N THR A 48 13.24 -7.79 2.96
CA THR A 48 13.63 -6.53 3.59
C THR A 48 14.73 -5.79 2.83
N GLU A 49 15.38 -6.43 1.85
CA GLU A 49 16.36 -5.76 1.00
C GLU A 49 15.66 -4.68 0.17
N TYR A 50 16.26 -3.48 0.12
CA TYR A 50 15.66 -2.33 -0.52
C TYR A 50 15.23 -2.59 -1.97
N GLU A 51 16.12 -3.12 -2.80
CA GLU A 51 15.81 -3.38 -4.21
C GLU A 51 14.71 -4.41 -4.39
N GLU A 52 14.67 -5.44 -3.52
CA GLU A 52 13.63 -6.44 -3.59
C GLU A 52 12.27 -5.89 -3.16
N VAL A 53 12.23 -5.04 -2.14
CA VAL A 53 11.00 -4.40 -1.70
C VAL A 53 10.46 -3.49 -2.81
N ILE A 54 11.33 -2.70 -3.42
CA ILE A 54 10.95 -1.85 -4.54
C ILE A 54 10.33 -2.69 -5.67
N THR A 55 10.99 -3.78 -6.06
CA THR A 55 10.55 -4.59 -7.20
C THR A 55 9.34 -5.46 -6.86
N LYS A 56 9.42 -6.23 -5.78
CA LYS A 56 8.43 -7.26 -5.47
C LYS A 56 7.22 -6.76 -4.71
N HIS A 57 7.36 -5.65 -3.99
CA HIS A 57 6.24 -5.08 -3.24
C HIS A 57 5.73 -3.79 -3.85
N PHE A 58 6.56 -2.78 -4.01
CA PHE A 58 6.09 -1.47 -4.46
C PHE A 58 5.71 -1.46 -5.93
N LEU A 59 6.64 -1.84 -6.81
CA LEU A 59 6.36 -1.85 -8.25
C LEU A 59 5.28 -2.88 -8.61
N ASP A 60 5.33 -4.04 -7.98
CA ASP A 60 4.32 -5.07 -8.22
C ASP A 60 2.92 -4.60 -7.83
N SER A 61 2.82 -3.89 -6.69
CA SER A 61 1.54 -3.35 -6.24
C SER A 61 0.94 -2.35 -7.22
N VAL A 62 1.75 -1.40 -7.70
CA VAL A 62 1.25 -0.37 -8.62
C VAL A 62 1.15 -0.88 -10.06
N ALA A 63 1.74 -2.04 -10.37
CA ALA A 63 1.64 -2.66 -11.69
C ALA A 63 0.21 -3.05 -12.06
N SER A 64 -0.70 -3.11 -11.08
CA SER A 64 -2.12 -3.34 -11.34
C SER A 64 -2.75 -2.24 -12.23
N VAL A 65 -2.06 -1.12 -12.44
CA VAL A 65 -2.48 -0.09 -13.39
C VAL A 65 -2.64 -0.64 -14.80
N LYS A 66 -1.97 -1.75 -15.13
CA LYS A 66 -2.09 -2.40 -16.44
C LYS A 66 -3.46 -3.02 -16.67
N VAL A 67 -4.20 -3.32 -15.60
CA VAL A 67 -5.52 -3.96 -15.70
C VAL A 67 -6.64 -3.12 -15.10
N CYS A 68 -6.31 -2.07 -14.36
CA CYS A 68 -7.28 -1.18 -13.72
C CYS A 68 -6.95 0.27 -14.06
N ASP A 69 -7.97 1.07 -14.33
CA ASP A 69 -7.79 2.50 -14.61
C ASP A 69 -7.90 3.30 -13.30
N TYR A 70 -6.75 3.67 -12.73
CA TYR A 70 -6.71 4.48 -11.51
C TYR A 70 -6.73 5.98 -11.77
N SER A 71 -6.95 6.41 -13.03
CA SER A 71 -7.11 7.82 -13.33
C SER A 71 -8.43 8.38 -12.80
N LYS A 72 -9.38 7.50 -12.50
CA LYS A 72 -10.67 7.86 -11.94
C LYS A 72 -10.74 7.45 -10.47
N PRO A 73 -11.40 8.26 -9.60
CA PRO A 73 -11.60 7.86 -8.21
C PRO A 73 -12.41 6.58 -8.11
N MET A 74 -11.94 5.64 -7.30
CA MET A 74 -12.61 4.37 -7.04
C MET A 74 -12.58 4.05 -5.55
N LYS A 75 -13.45 3.15 -5.15
CA LYS A 75 -13.40 2.57 -3.81
C LYS A 75 -12.76 1.19 -3.91
N ILE A 76 -11.69 0.97 -3.18
CA ILE A 76 -10.90 -0.25 -3.23
C ILE A 76 -10.92 -0.91 -1.85
N LEU A 77 -11.21 -2.21 -1.83
CA LEU A 77 -11.12 -3.02 -0.62
C LEU A 77 -9.96 -4.00 -0.79
N ASP A 78 -8.95 -3.87 0.07
CA ASP A 78 -7.78 -4.74 0.08
C ASP A 78 -7.95 -5.78 1.19
N LEU A 79 -8.34 -6.99 0.81
CA LEU A 79 -8.60 -8.08 1.75
C LEU A 79 -7.31 -8.83 2.05
N GLY A 80 -7.03 -9.03 3.36
CA GLY A 80 -5.82 -9.70 3.78
C GLY A 80 -4.58 -8.92 3.39
N THR A 81 -4.60 -7.63 3.64
CA THR A 81 -3.58 -6.69 3.16
C THR A 81 -2.17 -6.95 3.70
N GLY A 82 -2.04 -7.62 4.87
CA GLY A 82 -0.74 -7.89 5.47
C GLY A 82 0.03 -6.63 5.82
N ALA A 83 1.16 -6.42 5.15
CA ALA A 83 2.00 -5.23 5.33
C ALA A 83 1.48 -4.00 4.55
N GLY A 84 0.28 -4.08 3.98
CA GLY A 84 -0.34 -2.97 3.27
C GLY A 84 -0.27 -3.08 1.75
N PHE A 85 -0.02 -4.26 1.22
CA PHE A 85 0.12 -4.49 -0.22
C PHE A 85 -1.14 -5.13 -0.79
N PRO A 86 -1.66 -4.65 -1.91
CA PRO A 86 -1.20 -3.51 -2.71
C PRO A 86 -1.78 -2.15 -2.28
N GLY A 87 -2.61 -2.09 -1.25
CA GLY A 87 -3.41 -0.91 -0.92
C GLY A 87 -2.62 0.36 -0.63
N ILE A 88 -1.58 0.29 0.21
CA ILE A 88 -0.81 1.49 0.56
C ILE A 88 -0.01 2.02 -0.63
N PRO A 89 0.74 1.19 -1.39
CA PRO A 89 1.38 1.67 -2.61
C PRO A 89 0.40 2.32 -3.60
N LEU A 90 -0.78 1.73 -3.76
CA LEU A 90 -1.80 2.31 -4.64
C LEU A 90 -2.27 3.66 -4.14
N LYS A 91 -2.43 3.83 -2.82
CA LYS A 91 -2.84 5.12 -2.25
C LYS A 91 -1.79 6.19 -2.45
N ILE A 92 -0.51 5.84 -2.28
CA ILE A 92 0.58 6.79 -2.48
C ILE A 92 0.64 7.22 -3.95
N ALA A 93 0.59 6.25 -4.87
CA ALA A 93 0.69 6.52 -6.30
C ALA A 93 -0.55 7.21 -6.87
N PHE A 94 -1.72 6.89 -6.34
CA PHE A 94 -3.02 7.38 -6.83
C PHE A 94 -3.83 7.95 -5.66
N PRO A 95 -3.50 9.18 -5.19
CA PRO A 95 -4.11 9.72 -3.97
C PRO A 95 -5.63 9.93 -4.01
N GLU A 96 -6.21 9.94 -5.19
CA GLU A 96 -7.65 10.12 -5.38
C GLU A 96 -8.47 8.88 -5.01
N GLN A 97 -7.82 7.72 -4.85
CA GLN A 97 -8.51 6.49 -4.54
C GLN A 97 -8.93 6.45 -3.07
N GLU A 98 -10.11 5.87 -2.81
CA GLU A 98 -10.60 5.61 -1.46
C GLU A 98 -10.33 4.14 -1.17
N ILE A 99 -9.55 3.86 -0.13
CA ILE A 99 -9.06 2.50 0.13
C ILE A 99 -9.39 2.07 1.55
N VAL A 100 -9.87 0.83 1.68
CA VAL A 100 -10.05 0.18 2.97
C VAL A 100 -9.12 -1.04 3.00
N LEU A 101 -8.27 -1.09 4.01
CA LEU A 101 -7.35 -2.20 4.25
C LEU A 101 -7.96 -3.10 5.32
N LEU A 102 -8.06 -4.38 5.05
CA LEU A 102 -8.62 -5.34 6.00
C LEU A 102 -7.60 -6.42 6.31
N ASP A 103 -7.36 -6.67 7.59
CA ASP A 103 -6.51 -7.78 8.02
C ASP A 103 -7.07 -8.41 9.28
N SER A 104 -6.87 -9.73 9.39
CA SER A 104 -7.36 -10.51 10.53
C SER A 104 -6.45 -10.42 11.76
N LEU A 105 -5.24 -9.86 11.63
CA LEU A 105 -4.30 -9.73 12.73
C LEU A 105 -4.23 -8.28 13.20
N ASN A 106 -4.63 -8.06 14.45
CA ASN A 106 -4.63 -6.71 15.03
C ASN A 106 -3.25 -6.06 15.04
N LYS A 107 -2.19 -6.84 15.19
CA LYS A 107 -0.81 -6.33 15.13
C LYS A 107 -0.50 -5.67 13.79
N ARG A 108 -0.98 -6.26 12.70
CA ARG A 108 -0.80 -5.69 11.36
C ARG A 108 -1.61 -4.42 11.19
N VAL A 109 -2.83 -4.39 11.73
CA VAL A 109 -3.67 -3.19 11.69
C VAL A 109 -2.98 -2.03 12.40
N LYS A 110 -2.32 -2.29 13.53
CA LYS A 110 -1.54 -1.25 14.24
C LYS A 110 -0.40 -0.71 13.39
N PHE A 111 0.33 -1.59 12.69
CA PHE A 111 1.37 -1.18 11.76
C PHE A 111 0.79 -0.30 10.65
N LEU A 112 -0.31 -0.75 10.04
CA LEU A 112 -0.96 -0.01 8.95
C LEU A 112 -1.40 1.38 9.39
N ASN A 113 -1.97 1.51 10.58
CA ASN A 113 -2.37 2.81 11.12
C ASN A 113 -1.15 3.71 11.35
N THR A 114 -0.04 3.16 11.82
CA THR A 114 1.20 3.92 11.98
C THR A 114 1.70 4.45 10.64
N VAL A 115 1.66 3.62 9.59
CA VAL A 115 2.04 4.05 8.24
C VAL A 115 1.13 5.17 7.75
N ILE A 116 -0.18 4.98 7.86
CA ILE A 116 -1.17 5.97 7.41
C ILE A 116 -0.92 7.33 8.09
N GLU A 117 -0.73 7.33 9.41
CA GLU A 117 -0.48 8.55 10.17
C GLU A 117 0.87 9.19 9.82
N THR A 118 1.92 8.39 9.75
CA THR A 118 3.27 8.89 9.49
C THR A 118 3.37 9.49 8.10
N LEU A 119 2.74 8.87 7.11
CA LEU A 119 2.75 9.36 5.73
C LEU A 119 1.72 10.47 5.48
N GLY A 120 0.82 10.71 6.44
CA GLY A 120 -0.22 11.72 6.28
C GLY A 120 -1.25 11.37 5.21
N LEU A 121 -1.53 10.07 5.02
CA LEU A 121 -2.48 9.62 4.02
C LEU A 121 -3.92 9.89 4.45
N THR A 122 -4.76 10.30 3.52
CA THR A 122 -6.19 10.52 3.73
C THR A 122 -6.99 9.67 2.74
N GLY A 123 -8.27 9.39 3.07
CA GLY A 123 -9.08 8.53 2.21
C GLY A 123 -8.66 7.06 2.25
N ILE A 124 -8.00 6.65 3.31
CA ILE A 124 -7.57 5.28 3.53
C ILE A 124 -7.71 4.95 5.01
N ARG A 125 -8.17 3.75 5.31
CA ARG A 125 -8.28 3.28 6.69
C ARG A 125 -8.00 1.79 6.77
N ALA A 126 -7.56 1.35 7.95
CA ALA A 126 -7.29 -0.05 8.22
C ALA A 126 -8.32 -0.58 9.22
N ILE A 127 -8.86 -1.77 8.93
CA ILE A 127 -9.89 -2.41 9.76
C ILE A 127 -9.41 -3.80 10.17
N HIS A 128 -9.58 -4.12 11.45
CA HIS A 128 -9.36 -5.47 11.96
C HIS A 128 -10.61 -6.31 11.73
N GLY A 129 -10.48 -7.42 11.03
CA GLY A 129 -11.59 -8.31 10.77
C GLY A 129 -11.21 -9.40 9.79
N ARG A 130 -12.15 -10.30 9.56
CA ARG A 130 -11.98 -11.40 8.62
C ARG A 130 -12.62 -11.06 7.28
N ALA A 131 -11.91 -11.37 6.21
CA ALA A 131 -12.38 -11.09 4.86
C ALA A 131 -13.77 -11.69 4.60
N GLU A 132 -14.01 -12.93 5.04
CA GLU A 132 -15.27 -13.63 4.84
C GLU A 132 -16.46 -12.93 5.52
N ASP A 133 -16.23 -12.34 6.70
CA ASP A 133 -17.29 -11.64 7.43
C ASP A 133 -17.69 -10.36 6.69
N TYR A 134 -16.72 -9.63 6.19
CA TYR A 134 -16.99 -8.39 5.46
C TYR A 134 -17.54 -8.64 4.07
N ALA A 135 -17.11 -9.72 3.42
CA ALA A 135 -17.63 -10.08 2.10
C ALA A 135 -19.11 -10.44 2.13
N ARG A 136 -19.63 -10.88 3.29
CA ARG A 136 -21.05 -11.21 3.46
C ARG A 136 -21.93 -9.99 3.70
N HIS A 137 -21.35 -8.88 4.16
CA HIS A 137 -22.10 -7.65 4.37
C HIS A 137 -22.40 -6.99 3.04
N ALA A 138 -23.68 -6.84 2.72
CA ALA A 138 -24.12 -6.22 1.47
C ALA A 138 -23.52 -4.82 1.29
N ASP A 139 -23.43 -4.06 2.39
CA ASP A 139 -22.87 -2.71 2.37
C ASP A 139 -21.43 -2.68 1.86
N TYR A 140 -20.63 -3.70 2.20
CA TYR A 140 -19.25 -3.77 1.74
C TYR A 140 -19.13 -4.33 0.33
N ARG A 141 -19.95 -5.34 -0.02
CA ARG A 141 -19.91 -5.93 -1.36
C ARG A 141 -20.30 -4.97 -2.46
N GLU A 142 -21.23 -4.07 -2.17
CA GLU A 142 -21.77 -3.15 -3.17
C GLU A 142 -21.06 -1.80 -3.22
N GLN A 143 -20.22 -1.49 -2.22
CA GLN A 143 -19.54 -0.20 -2.13
C GLN A 143 -18.21 -0.12 -2.87
N PHE A 144 -17.60 -1.25 -3.20
CA PHE A 144 -16.25 -1.26 -3.72
C PHE A 144 -16.21 -1.60 -5.20
N ASP A 145 -15.35 -0.89 -5.92
CA ASP A 145 -15.11 -1.08 -7.35
C ASP A 145 -14.07 -2.15 -7.63
N LEU A 146 -13.26 -2.48 -6.62
CA LEU A 146 -12.16 -3.40 -6.78
C LEU A 146 -11.85 -4.16 -5.48
#